data_5d54eb51dcb41a5ea6e88153b38d37be
#
_entry.id   5d54eb51dcb41a5ea6e88153b38d37be
#
_cell.length_a   1.000
_cell.length_b   1.000
_cell.length_c   1.000
_cell.angle_alpha   90.00
_cell.angle_beta   90.00
_cell.angle_gamma   90.00
#
_symmetry.space_group_name_H-M   'P 1'
#
loop_
_entity.id
_entity.type
_entity.pdbx_description
1 polymer ?
#
loop_
_entity_poly.entity_id
_entity_poly.type
_entity_poly.pdbx_seq_one_letter_code
_entity_poly.pdbx_strand_id
1 'polypeptide(L)'
;MRTFLRQLRDIGFVGVQNFPTVGLIDGNFRANLEETGMGYEKEVEMIRIAREMDLVTTPYVFNVKEGEMMARAGADVIVVHVGLTTSGTIGAQTALTLDECVKVVQEVRDAVVKVNPEVIVLCHGGPLAGPEDAEYVLKRCQGVHGFFGASSMERLPVEVALEENARRFKEIQL
;
A
#
# COMPACT_ATOMS: atom_id res chain seq x y z
N MET A 1 4.29 -17.97 -12.52
CA MET A 1 4.23 -16.52 -12.49
C MET A 1 4.06 -15.90 -13.90
N ARG A 2 5.00 -16.03 -14.85
CA ARG A 2 4.90 -15.41 -16.19
C ARG A 2 3.60 -15.72 -16.96
N THR A 3 3.08 -16.93 -16.88
CA THR A 3 1.80 -17.31 -17.52
C THR A 3 0.64 -16.52 -16.98
N PHE A 4 0.55 -16.37 -15.64
CA PHE A 4 -0.48 -15.60 -14.98
C PHE A 4 -0.39 -14.10 -15.34
N LEU A 5 0.81 -13.52 -15.28
CA LEU A 5 1.00 -12.11 -15.67
C LEU A 5 0.64 -11.84 -17.12
N ARG A 6 0.91 -12.82 -18.03
CA ARG A 6 0.47 -12.73 -19.43
C ARG A 6 -1.05 -12.71 -19.54
N GLN A 7 -1.75 -13.57 -18.81
CA GLN A 7 -3.21 -13.58 -18.76
C GLN A 7 -3.78 -12.23 -18.28
N LEU A 8 -3.20 -11.63 -17.24
CA LEU A 8 -3.62 -10.30 -16.77
C LEU A 8 -3.45 -9.24 -17.86
N ARG A 9 -2.32 -9.22 -18.55
CA ARG A 9 -2.07 -8.30 -19.66
C ARG A 9 -3.07 -8.53 -20.81
N ASP A 10 -3.33 -9.79 -21.16
CA ASP A 10 -4.28 -10.15 -22.24
C ASP A 10 -5.74 -9.74 -21.92
N ILE A 11 -6.10 -9.69 -20.63
CA ILE A 11 -7.39 -9.15 -20.15
C ILE A 11 -7.41 -7.61 -20.23
N GLY A 12 -6.26 -6.94 -20.27
CA GLY A 12 -6.14 -5.48 -20.37
C GLY A 12 -5.60 -4.78 -19.12
N PHE A 13 -5.11 -5.52 -18.12
CA PHE A 13 -4.40 -4.89 -17.00
C PHE A 13 -3.05 -4.34 -17.46
N VAL A 14 -2.77 -3.09 -17.10
CA VAL A 14 -1.53 -2.38 -17.46
C VAL A 14 -0.47 -2.45 -16.36
N GLY A 15 -0.83 -2.90 -15.17
CA GLY A 15 0.08 -2.99 -14.02
C GLY A 15 -0.37 -4.00 -12.98
N VAL A 16 0.50 -4.23 -12.01
CA VAL A 16 0.29 -5.19 -10.92
C VAL A 16 0.83 -4.68 -9.59
N GLN A 17 0.27 -5.23 -8.51
CA GLN A 17 0.66 -4.99 -7.13
C GLN A 17 0.75 -6.32 -6.38
N ASN A 18 1.56 -6.37 -5.31
CA ASN A 18 1.69 -7.55 -4.44
C ASN A 18 0.62 -7.58 -3.33
N PHE A 19 -0.64 -7.54 -3.71
CA PHE A 19 -1.74 -7.64 -2.75
C PHE A 19 -2.71 -8.77 -3.15
N PRO A 20 -3.09 -9.68 -2.25
CA PRO A 20 -2.68 -9.81 -0.83
C PRO A 20 -1.17 -10.11 -0.67
N THR A 21 -0.58 -9.64 0.43
CA THR A 21 0.86 -9.71 0.67
C THR A 21 1.18 -10.32 2.03
N VAL A 22 2.27 -11.08 2.10
CA VAL A 22 2.80 -11.59 3.38
C VAL A 22 3.43 -10.48 4.23
N GLY A 23 3.65 -9.28 3.67
CA GLY A 23 4.11 -8.11 4.41
C GLY A 23 3.19 -7.70 5.57
N LEU A 24 1.90 -8.05 5.50
CA LEU A 24 0.92 -7.83 6.58
C LEU A 24 0.93 -8.92 7.65
N ILE A 25 1.72 -9.97 7.48
CA ILE A 25 1.78 -11.12 8.39
C ILE A 25 3.08 -11.05 9.18
N ASP A 26 3.03 -11.35 10.47
CA ASP A 26 4.16 -11.36 11.39
C ASP A 26 4.29 -12.68 12.17
N GLY A 27 5.22 -12.70 13.14
CA GLY A 27 5.41 -13.81 14.06
C GLY A 27 5.72 -15.15 13.41
N ASN A 28 5.32 -16.22 14.09
CA ASN A 28 5.59 -17.60 13.65
C ASN A 28 4.96 -17.92 12.29
N PHE A 29 3.78 -17.37 12.00
CA PHE A 29 3.12 -17.66 10.74
C PHE A 29 3.88 -17.01 9.56
N ARG A 30 4.41 -15.81 9.73
CA ARG A 30 5.30 -15.20 8.73
C ARG A 30 6.55 -16.07 8.52
N ALA A 31 7.20 -16.52 9.59
CA ALA A 31 8.37 -17.40 9.51
C ALA A 31 8.06 -18.69 8.74
N ASN A 32 6.91 -19.32 9.04
CA ASN A 32 6.50 -20.53 8.33
C ASN A 32 6.26 -20.30 6.83
N LEU A 33 5.70 -19.16 6.44
CA LEU A 33 5.52 -18.81 5.03
C LEU A 33 6.88 -18.63 4.33
N GLU A 34 7.83 -17.94 4.97
CA GLU A 34 9.19 -17.78 4.42
C GLU A 34 9.89 -19.14 4.24
N GLU A 35 9.84 -20.00 5.25
CA GLU A 35 10.45 -21.35 5.24
C GLU A 35 9.84 -22.28 4.18
N THR A 36 8.55 -22.13 3.88
CA THR A 36 7.82 -22.95 2.90
C THR A 36 7.84 -22.37 1.47
N GLY A 37 8.60 -21.31 1.23
CA GLY A 37 8.74 -20.70 -0.07
C GLY A 37 7.56 -19.83 -0.51
N MET A 38 6.72 -19.40 0.43
CA MET A 38 5.61 -18.46 0.23
C MET A 38 5.92 -17.09 0.83
N GLY A 39 7.19 -16.75 0.97
CA GLY A 39 7.66 -15.52 1.57
C GLY A 39 7.67 -14.31 0.62
N TYR A 40 8.06 -13.18 1.19
CA TYR A 40 8.10 -11.88 0.50
C TYR A 40 9.02 -11.87 -0.74
N GLU A 41 10.06 -12.71 -0.76
CA GLU A 41 10.93 -12.85 -1.93
C GLU A 41 10.20 -13.30 -3.20
N LYS A 42 9.09 -14.06 -3.07
CA LYS A 42 8.24 -14.43 -4.20
C LYS A 42 7.46 -13.25 -4.77
N GLU A 43 7.09 -12.31 -3.93
CA GLU A 43 6.48 -11.06 -4.37
C GLU A 43 7.50 -10.18 -5.10
N VAL A 44 8.74 -10.10 -4.60
CA VAL A 44 9.85 -9.42 -5.26
C VAL A 44 10.15 -10.04 -6.65
N GLU A 45 10.17 -11.37 -6.72
CA GLU A 45 10.33 -12.10 -8.01
C GLU A 45 9.18 -11.75 -8.98
N MET A 46 7.94 -11.69 -8.48
CA MET A 46 6.78 -11.30 -9.28
C MET A 46 6.93 -9.89 -9.86
N ILE A 47 7.33 -8.91 -9.05
CA ILE A 47 7.55 -7.53 -9.48
C ILE A 47 8.66 -7.47 -10.55
N ARG A 48 9.78 -8.16 -10.35
CA ARG A 48 10.85 -8.23 -11.35
C ARG A 48 10.35 -8.79 -12.69
N ILE A 49 9.57 -9.88 -12.65
CA ILE A 49 9.02 -10.50 -13.87
C ILE A 49 7.99 -9.57 -14.54
N ALA A 50 7.15 -8.90 -13.76
CA ALA A 50 6.17 -7.95 -14.28
C ALA A 50 6.86 -6.78 -15.00
N ARG A 51 7.92 -6.24 -14.39
CA ARG A 51 8.75 -5.19 -15.00
C ARG A 51 9.39 -5.63 -16.32
N GLU A 52 9.93 -6.86 -16.38
CA GLU A 52 10.45 -7.45 -17.63
C GLU A 52 9.39 -7.64 -18.72
N MET A 53 8.12 -7.70 -18.34
CA MET A 53 6.98 -7.84 -19.25
C MET A 53 6.33 -6.49 -19.60
N ASP A 54 6.96 -5.39 -19.21
CA ASP A 54 6.47 -4.02 -19.45
C ASP A 54 5.10 -3.75 -18.80
N LEU A 55 4.87 -4.33 -17.61
CA LEU A 55 3.74 -4.01 -16.74
C LEU A 55 4.17 -2.98 -15.70
N VAL A 56 3.35 -1.98 -15.45
CA VAL A 56 3.56 -1.04 -14.34
C VAL A 56 3.54 -1.78 -13.02
N THR A 57 4.47 -1.47 -12.13
CA THR A 57 4.63 -2.15 -10.85
C THR A 57 4.50 -1.17 -9.68
N THR A 58 3.60 -1.49 -8.74
CA THR A 58 3.28 -0.61 -7.60
C THR A 58 3.32 -1.36 -6.26
N PRO A 59 4.43 -2.06 -5.92
CA PRO A 59 4.46 -2.91 -4.75
C PRO A 59 4.29 -2.15 -3.42
N TYR A 60 3.56 -2.80 -2.49
CA TYR A 60 3.56 -2.47 -1.08
C TYR A 60 4.86 -2.91 -0.41
N VAL A 61 5.41 -2.03 0.41
CA VAL A 61 6.56 -2.29 1.28
C VAL A 61 6.27 -1.79 2.70
N PHE A 62 6.78 -2.49 3.71
CA PHE A 62 6.45 -2.25 5.10
C PHE A 62 7.67 -1.79 5.93
N ASN A 63 8.86 -1.88 5.33
CA ASN A 63 10.13 -1.49 5.95
C ASN A 63 11.19 -1.19 4.88
N VAL A 64 12.32 -0.66 5.33
CA VAL A 64 13.46 -0.29 4.48
C VAL A 64 13.96 -1.48 3.64
N LYS A 65 14.13 -2.67 4.26
CA LYS A 65 14.64 -3.86 3.58
C LYS A 65 13.75 -4.26 2.39
N GLU A 66 12.44 -4.32 2.62
CA GLU A 66 11.47 -4.64 1.57
C GLU A 66 11.45 -3.57 0.47
N GLY A 67 11.54 -2.29 0.86
CA GLY A 67 11.65 -1.18 -0.09
C GLY A 67 12.85 -1.31 -1.00
N GLU A 68 14.04 -1.59 -0.44
CA GLU A 68 15.25 -1.80 -1.23
C GLU A 68 15.15 -3.04 -2.14
N MET A 69 14.54 -4.13 -1.67
CA MET A 69 14.36 -5.34 -2.49
C MET A 69 13.48 -5.05 -3.71
N MET A 70 12.36 -4.36 -3.51
CA MET A 70 11.46 -3.97 -4.60
C MET A 70 12.09 -2.95 -5.56
N ALA A 71 12.84 -1.98 -5.04
CA ALA A 71 13.58 -1.02 -5.88
C ALA A 71 14.64 -1.74 -6.74
N ARG A 72 15.38 -2.72 -6.20
CA ARG A 72 16.33 -3.56 -6.96
C ARG A 72 15.63 -4.44 -7.99
N ALA A 73 14.40 -4.87 -7.73
CA ALA A 73 13.58 -5.60 -8.70
C ALA A 73 13.09 -4.73 -9.87
N GLY A 74 13.30 -3.42 -9.79
CA GLY A 74 12.94 -2.45 -10.84
C GLY A 74 11.51 -1.92 -10.72
N ALA A 75 10.94 -1.90 -9.50
CA ALA A 75 9.63 -1.32 -9.27
C ALA A 75 9.54 0.12 -9.77
N ASP A 76 8.44 0.47 -10.44
CA ASP A 76 8.17 1.82 -10.93
C ASP A 76 7.72 2.75 -9.80
N VAL A 77 6.89 2.22 -8.90
CA VAL A 77 6.33 2.93 -7.75
C VAL A 77 6.53 2.09 -6.50
N ILE A 78 7.07 2.66 -5.45
CA ILE A 78 7.11 2.06 -4.11
C ILE A 78 5.98 2.66 -3.28
N VAL A 79 5.08 1.82 -2.79
CA VAL A 79 3.98 2.23 -1.92
C VAL A 79 4.30 1.83 -0.48
N VAL A 80 4.65 2.80 0.34
CA VAL A 80 4.97 2.57 1.75
C VAL A 80 3.69 2.37 2.55
N HIS A 81 3.46 1.14 3.01
CA HIS A 81 2.26 0.74 3.71
C HIS A 81 2.46 0.81 5.22
N VAL A 82 1.74 1.70 5.90
CA VAL A 82 1.89 1.97 7.34
C VAL A 82 0.80 1.33 8.21
N GLY A 83 0.12 0.33 7.70
CA GLY A 83 -0.90 -0.43 8.42
C GLY A 83 -2.28 -0.39 7.76
N LEU A 84 -3.23 -1.13 8.32
CA LEU A 84 -4.62 -1.12 7.87
C LEU A 84 -5.29 0.19 8.27
N THR A 85 -6.20 0.70 7.42
CA THR A 85 -6.95 1.93 7.67
C THR A 85 -7.68 1.91 9.02
N THR A 86 -7.51 2.96 9.82
CA THR A 86 -8.00 3.03 11.21
C THR A 86 -9.42 3.55 11.34
N SER A 87 -9.95 4.23 10.32
CA SER A 87 -11.26 4.89 10.36
C SER A 87 -12.38 4.03 9.78
N GLY A 88 -13.63 4.44 10.06
CA GLY A 88 -14.84 3.79 9.60
C GLY A 88 -15.34 2.69 10.54
N THR A 89 -16.37 1.96 10.11
CA THR A 89 -17.07 0.96 10.93
C THR A 89 -16.20 -0.27 11.25
N ILE A 90 -15.18 -0.54 10.43
CA ILE A 90 -14.25 -1.68 10.57
C ILE A 90 -12.79 -1.23 10.66
N GLY A 91 -12.54 -0.02 11.14
CA GLY A 91 -11.19 0.53 11.28
C GLY A 91 -10.31 -0.24 12.27
N ALA A 92 -9.02 -0.36 11.95
CA ALA A 92 -8.03 -0.97 12.84
C ALA A 92 -7.86 -0.13 14.13
N GLN A 93 -7.71 -0.81 15.27
CA GLN A 93 -7.51 -0.15 16.57
C GLN A 93 -6.01 0.06 16.88
N THR A 94 -5.16 -0.87 16.43
CA THR A 94 -3.71 -0.76 16.57
C THR A 94 -3.14 -0.04 15.35
N ALA A 95 -2.49 1.09 15.57
CA ALA A 95 -1.92 1.88 14.50
C ALA A 95 -0.71 2.71 14.97
N LEU A 96 0.11 3.12 14.02
CA LEU A 96 1.12 4.15 14.22
C LEU A 96 0.44 5.51 14.39
N THR A 97 1.12 6.43 15.05
CA THR A 97 0.79 7.86 15.00
C THR A 97 1.18 8.46 13.64
N LEU A 98 0.62 9.60 13.27
CA LEU A 98 1.02 10.30 12.03
C LEU A 98 2.51 10.68 12.03
N ASP A 99 3.08 11.04 13.18
CA ASP A 99 4.51 11.34 13.30
C ASP A 99 5.40 10.11 13.10
N GLU A 100 4.97 8.94 13.55
CA GLU A 100 5.65 7.68 13.29
C GLU A 100 5.53 7.31 11.80
N CYS A 101 4.38 7.56 11.17
CA CYS A 101 4.21 7.38 9.73
C CYS A 101 5.18 8.26 8.92
N VAL A 102 5.35 9.52 9.30
CA VAL A 102 6.35 10.42 8.68
C VAL A 102 7.75 9.81 8.72
N LYS A 103 8.16 9.27 9.88
CA LYS A 103 9.49 8.64 10.03
C LYS A 103 9.64 7.42 9.13
N VAL A 104 8.69 6.49 9.19
CA VAL A 104 8.73 5.24 8.38
C VAL A 104 8.75 5.56 6.89
N VAL A 105 7.86 6.45 6.43
CA VAL A 105 7.78 6.84 5.02
C VAL A 105 9.07 7.50 4.54
N GLN A 106 9.65 8.40 5.36
CA GLN A 106 10.90 9.07 5.01
C GLN A 106 12.09 8.10 4.98
N GLU A 107 12.21 7.22 5.97
CA GLU A 107 13.30 6.23 6.04
C GLU A 107 13.28 5.29 4.82
N VAL A 108 12.10 4.78 4.45
CA VAL A 108 11.94 3.94 3.27
C VAL A 108 12.28 4.72 2.01
N ARG A 109 11.73 5.93 1.85
CA ARG A 109 12.02 6.80 0.69
C ARG A 109 13.51 7.03 0.53
N ASP A 110 14.22 7.40 1.60
CA ASP A 110 15.64 7.72 1.54
C ASP A 110 16.53 6.49 1.23
N ALA A 111 16.05 5.31 1.57
CA ALA A 111 16.72 4.06 1.21
C ALA A 111 16.48 3.68 -0.27
N VAL A 112 15.23 3.73 -0.74
CA VAL A 112 14.88 3.26 -2.09
C VAL A 112 15.46 4.15 -3.18
N VAL A 113 15.55 5.47 -2.97
CA VAL A 113 16.13 6.39 -3.97
C VAL A 113 17.65 6.23 -4.11
N LYS A 114 18.34 5.65 -3.14
CA LYS A 114 19.76 5.27 -3.29
C LYS A 114 19.94 4.07 -4.22
N VAL A 115 18.91 3.23 -4.32
CA VAL A 115 18.89 2.05 -5.21
C VAL A 115 18.41 2.44 -6.60
N ASN A 116 17.31 3.18 -6.67
CA ASN A 116 16.72 3.69 -7.91
C ASN A 116 16.29 5.15 -7.72
N PRO A 117 17.06 6.13 -8.21
CA PRO A 117 16.75 7.55 -8.06
C PRO A 117 15.45 8.00 -8.75
N GLU A 118 14.99 7.26 -9.76
CA GLU A 118 13.80 7.59 -10.55
C GLU A 118 12.50 6.97 -9.97
N VAL A 119 12.60 6.17 -8.89
CA VAL A 119 11.43 5.50 -8.33
C VAL A 119 10.43 6.49 -7.74
N ILE A 120 9.16 6.33 -8.08
CA ILE A 120 8.08 7.09 -7.46
C ILE A 120 7.80 6.50 -6.08
N VAL A 121 7.69 7.33 -5.04
CA VAL A 121 7.36 6.89 -3.68
C VAL A 121 6.04 7.48 -3.24
N LEU A 122 5.12 6.63 -2.81
CA LEU A 122 3.80 7.00 -2.29
C LEU A 122 3.64 6.47 -0.86
N CYS A 123 2.81 7.13 -0.05
CA CYS A 123 2.39 6.62 1.26
C CYS A 123 0.98 6.05 1.23
N HIS A 124 0.67 5.08 2.11
CA HIS A 124 -0.61 4.37 2.12
C HIS A 124 -0.95 3.79 3.48
N GLY A 125 -2.23 3.83 3.84
CA GLY A 125 -2.82 3.02 4.90
C GLY A 125 -2.64 3.56 6.32
N GLY A 126 -2.95 2.73 7.31
CA GLY A 126 -2.89 3.09 8.72
C GLY A 126 -3.76 4.30 9.08
N PRO A 127 -3.22 5.26 9.81
CA PRO A 127 -3.92 6.47 10.20
C PRO A 127 -4.10 7.48 9.05
N LEU A 128 -3.53 7.23 7.86
CA LEU A 128 -3.77 8.04 6.67
C LEU A 128 -5.15 7.70 6.09
N ALA A 129 -6.20 8.06 6.81
CA ALA A 129 -7.56 7.67 6.50
C ALA A 129 -8.32 8.73 5.67
N GLY A 130 -7.90 9.98 5.75
CA GLY A 130 -8.50 11.11 5.03
C GLY A 130 -7.48 12.02 4.37
N PRO A 131 -7.96 13.04 3.62
CA PRO A 131 -7.10 14.02 2.96
C PRO A 131 -6.17 14.78 3.92
N GLU A 132 -6.68 15.14 5.11
CA GLU A 132 -5.94 15.91 6.11
C GLU A 132 -4.78 15.08 6.68
N ASP A 133 -4.98 13.79 6.90
CA ASP A 133 -3.94 12.88 7.38
C ASP A 133 -2.85 12.68 6.32
N ALA A 134 -3.26 12.50 5.07
CA ALA A 134 -2.35 12.39 3.93
C ALA A 134 -1.55 13.69 3.76
N GLU A 135 -2.21 14.85 3.84
CA GLU A 135 -1.56 16.15 3.78
C GLU A 135 -0.54 16.33 4.91
N TYR A 136 -0.88 15.89 6.14
CA TYR A 136 0.02 15.95 7.29
C TYR A 136 1.34 15.24 7.02
N VAL A 137 1.27 14.01 6.51
CA VAL A 137 2.46 13.19 6.21
C VAL A 137 3.23 13.76 5.03
N LEU A 138 2.54 14.08 3.92
CA LEU A 138 3.18 14.57 2.70
C LEU A 138 3.91 15.90 2.90
N LYS A 139 3.36 16.83 3.68
CA LYS A 139 4.02 18.12 3.98
C LYS A 139 5.25 17.98 4.86
N ARG A 140 5.42 16.88 5.58
CA ARG A 140 6.55 16.63 6.49
C ARG A 140 7.60 15.68 5.91
N CYS A 141 7.28 14.99 4.84
CA CYS A 141 8.21 14.16 4.09
C CYS A 141 8.85 14.93 2.94
N GLN A 142 10.11 14.61 2.63
CA GLN A 142 10.83 15.16 1.49
C GLN A 142 10.90 14.12 0.36
N GLY A 143 10.49 14.51 -0.85
CA GLY A 143 10.60 13.66 -2.03
C GLY A 143 9.67 12.43 -2.03
N VAL A 144 8.59 12.49 -1.26
CA VAL A 144 7.43 11.60 -1.38
C VAL A 144 6.46 12.25 -2.35
N HIS A 145 5.98 11.49 -3.34
CA HIS A 145 5.29 12.04 -4.50
C HIS A 145 3.77 12.14 -4.32
N GLY A 146 3.20 11.41 -3.36
CA GLY A 146 1.77 11.45 -3.13
C GLY A 146 1.25 10.32 -2.24
N PHE A 147 -0.06 10.16 -2.27
CA PHE A 147 -0.81 9.18 -1.49
C PHE A 147 -1.45 8.15 -2.41
N PHE A 148 -1.40 6.88 -2.01
CA PHE A 148 -2.08 5.76 -2.66
C PHE A 148 -3.35 5.43 -1.87
N GLY A 149 -4.53 5.68 -2.42
CA GLY A 149 -5.80 5.47 -1.74
C GLY A 149 -6.39 4.07 -2.01
N ALA A 150 -7.01 3.47 -1.00
CA ALA A 150 -7.89 2.32 -1.09
C ALA A 150 -9.13 2.60 -0.25
N SER A 151 -9.26 2.06 0.97
CA SER A 151 -10.45 2.28 1.83
C SER A 151 -10.79 3.76 2.08
N SER A 152 -9.81 4.65 2.04
CA SER A 152 -10.00 6.09 2.12
C SER A 152 -10.76 6.68 0.92
N MET A 153 -10.77 6.00 -0.21
CA MET A 153 -11.39 6.44 -1.46
C MET A 153 -12.71 5.71 -1.76
N GLU A 154 -12.73 4.38 -1.58
CA GLU A 154 -13.88 3.56 -1.99
C GLU A 154 -14.82 3.20 -0.83
N ARG A 155 -14.31 3.06 0.40
CA ARG A 155 -15.11 2.62 1.55
C ARG A 155 -15.57 3.77 2.44
N LEU A 156 -14.65 4.56 2.99
CA LEU A 156 -14.98 5.58 3.99
C LEU A 156 -16.00 6.62 3.51
N PRO A 157 -15.88 7.20 2.31
CA PRO A 157 -16.88 8.15 1.82
C PRO A 157 -18.27 7.52 1.62
N VAL A 158 -18.30 6.25 1.20
CA VAL A 158 -19.55 5.51 0.97
C VAL A 158 -20.24 5.18 2.28
N GLU A 159 -19.52 4.72 3.31
CA GLU A 159 -20.07 4.46 4.65
C GLU A 159 -20.76 5.71 5.21
N VAL A 160 -20.10 6.85 5.18
CA VAL A 160 -20.65 8.12 5.69
C VAL A 160 -21.92 8.52 4.93
N ALA A 161 -21.89 8.46 3.60
CA ALA A 161 -23.03 8.86 2.77
C ALA A 161 -24.25 7.94 2.97
N LEU A 162 -24.03 6.63 3.10
CA LEU A 162 -25.10 5.66 3.33
C LEU A 162 -25.73 5.85 4.73
N GLU A 163 -24.91 5.99 5.77
CA GLU A 163 -25.41 6.18 7.13
C GLU A 163 -26.22 7.47 7.24
N GLU A 164 -25.70 8.57 6.73
CA GLU A 164 -26.38 9.87 6.77
C GLU A 164 -27.73 9.82 6.04
N ASN A 165 -27.76 9.24 4.84
CA ASN A 165 -29.00 9.15 4.07
C ASN A 165 -30.03 8.23 4.76
N ALA A 166 -29.60 7.10 5.30
CA ALA A 166 -30.49 6.18 6.02
C ALA A 166 -31.08 6.88 7.28
N ARG A 167 -30.25 7.64 8.02
CA ARG A 167 -30.70 8.42 9.17
C ARG A 167 -31.79 9.42 8.77
N ARG A 168 -31.58 10.20 7.71
CA ARG A 168 -32.56 11.18 7.21
C ARG A 168 -33.90 10.55 6.85
N PHE A 169 -33.90 9.35 6.22
CA PHE A 169 -35.16 8.64 5.95
C PHE A 169 -35.88 8.18 7.23
N LYS A 170 -35.13 7.76 8.25
CA LYS A 170 -35.72 7.32 9.53
C LYS A 170 -36.26 8.47 10.38
N GLU A 171 -35.85 9.69 10.13
CA GLU A 171 -36.31 10.89 10.81
C GLU A 171 -37.63 11.44 10.24
N ILE A 172 -38.16 10.89 9.13
CA ILE A 172 -39.47 11.29 8.59
C ILE A 172 -40.56 10.90 9.58
N GLN A 173 -41.28 11.92 10.07
CA GLN A 173 -42.46 11.71 10.91
C GLN A 173 -43.71 11.56 10.04
N LEU A 174 -44.53 10.53 10.34
CA LEU A 174 -45.80 10.24 9.65
C LEU A 174 -46.94 10.86 10.40
#